data_8b9d71f0c52eb8b68b11fe74914c582f
#
_entry.id   8b9d71f0c52eb8b68b11fe74914c582f
#
_cell.length_a   1.000
_cell.length_b   1.000
_cell.length_c   1.000
_cell.angle_alpha   90.00
_cell.angle_beta   90.00
_cell.angle_gamma   90.00
#
_symmetry.space_group_name_H-M   'P 1'
#
loop_
_entity.id
_entity.type
_entity.pdbx_description
1 polymer ?
#
loop_
_entity_poly.entity_id
_entity_poly.type
_entity_poly.pdbx_seq_one_letter_code
_entity_poly.pdbx_strand_id
1 'polypeptide(L)'
;MRAATAFSWQMALMLLATAVPAVAAGQVGSAAQPAPATRVSMDDAVRLALAHNHQLRAQRLNADLSKADEITAALKPNPVVTSTNASFPVFSPSQLTLSNISNNQSFVESLGYLFERGGKREKRVQVAQDTTMVAVRSALDSERQLVFQTRQAFIAVLLAKSALNLAEDDLKSFTTVVDVNRERFRAGDLAEADFMKIELQRLQFEQDVSSAQIALAQARTNLRQNVGFEGLAPDFDVDGDLTFTPHAVSVDALMRDAQEARPDLMAAQGSVKLAEDTAALAISNRARAVTGEVEYDRAGPLNGLGVGFSIDLPFHDRNQGNIAQTKVAVRQATELEAQARTVVLTDVTNAVDVFHSSEQVLKLFESGYLARARQSLDIATYVYQGGNGTLLDLLDAERTYRTTELAYRQALAAYMTSVEQINLAVGRQVIP
;
A
#
# COMPACT_ATOMS: atom_id res chain seq x y z
N MET A 1 72.11 -1.98 -12.81
CA MET A 1 71.88 -0.75 -13.60
C MET A 1 70.39 -0.48 -13.68
N ARG A 2 69.99 0.59 -12.97
CA ARG A 2 69.00 1.65 -13.30
C ARG A 2 67.65 1.15 -13.86
N ALA A 3 66.46 1.59 -13.43
CA ALA A 3 66.08 2.75 -12.62
C ALA A 3 64.69 2.50 -12.05
N ALA A 4 64.46 2.99 -10.84
CA ALA A 4 63.18 3.17 -10.21
C ALA A 4 62.57 4.50 -10.73
N THR A 5 61.26 4.53 -11.04
CA THR A 5 60.51 5.76 -11.24
C THR A 5 59.43 5.87 -10.20
N ALA A 6 59.69 6.80 -9.28
CA ALA A 6 58.74 7.28 -8.28
C ALA A 6 57.72 8.20 -8.97
N PHE A 7 56.43 8.02 -8.66
CA PHE A 7 55.35 8.93 -9.08
C PHE A 7 55.04 9.87 -7.89
N SER A 8 55.41 11.14 -8.03
CA SER A 8 55.20 12.19 -7.05
C SER A 8 53.79 12.81 -7.25
N TRP A 9 53.03 12.86 -6.17
CA TRP A 9 51.79 13.64 -6.07
C TRP A 9 52.16 15.12 -5.82
N GLN A 10 51.84 16.00 -6.75
CA GLN A 10 51.84 17.46 -6.52
C GLN A 10 50.40 17.91 -6.16
N MET A 11 50.23 18.34 -4.90
CA MET A 11 49.08 19.11 -4.42
C MET A 11 49.10 20.52 -5.05
N ALA A 12 48.12 20.83 -5.88
CA ALA A 12 47.82 22.19 -6.32
C ALA A 12 46.84 22.85 -5.33
N LEU A 13 47.36 23.79 -4.50
CA LEU A 13 46.56 24.67 -3.68
C LEU A 13 46.00 25.79 -4.58
N MET A 14 44.69 25.80 -4.85
CA MET A 14 44.01 26.95 -5.47
C MET A 14 43.45 27.85 -4.38
N LEU A 15 44.03 29.07 -4.25
CA LEU A 15 43.46 30.17 -3.48
C LEU A 15 42.17 30.65 -4.16
N LEU A 16 41.03 30.48 -3.52
CA LEU A 16 39.80 31.17 -3.90
C LEU A 16 39.73 32.50 -3.15
N ALA A 17 39.78 33.57 -3.90
CA ALA A 17 39.52 34.93 -3.43
C ALA A 17 38.01 35.06 -3.13
N THR A 18 37.64 35.38 -1.88
CA THR A 18 36.26 35.66 -1.48
C THR A 18 35.87 37.08 -1.91
N ALA A 19 35.09 37.19 -2.96
CA ALA A 19 34.35 38.41 -3.26
C ALA A 19 33.06 38.43 -2.42
N VAL A 20 32.95 39.37 -1.49
CA VAL A 20 31.76 39.68 -0.71
C VAL A 20 30.80 40.47 -1.61
N PRO A 21 29.59 39.98 -1.96
CA PRO A 21 28.61 40.81 -2.61
C PRO A 21 27.91 41.74 -1.61
N ALA A 22 27.83 43.02 -1.93
CA ALA A 22 27.08 44.02 -1.19
C ALA A 22 25.64 43.62 -1.00
N VAL A 23 25.14 43.66 0.24
CA VAL A 23 23.73 43.47 0.57
C VAL A 23 22.93 44.63 0.01
N ALA A 24 22.23 44.43 -1.09
CA ALA A 24 21.20 45.35 -1.54
C ALA A 24 20.00 45.23 -0.58
N ALA A 25 19.58 46.35 0.00
CA ALA A 25 18.37 46.43 0.83
C ALA A 25 17.18 45.97 0.03
N GLY A 26 16.72 44.74 0.31
CA GLY A 26 15.54 44.14 -0.32
C GLY A 26 14.27 44.88 0.09
N GLN A 27 13.51 45.28 -0.89
CA GLN A 27 12.12 45.73 -0.77
C GLN A 27 11.35 44.73 0.09
N VAL A 28 10.59 45.24 1.07
CA VAL A 28 9.58 44.51 1.84
C VAL A 28 8.55 44.04 0.80
N GLY A 29 8.68 42.77 0.40
CA GLY A 29 7.75 42.12 -0.51
C GLY A 29 6.37 42.12 0.15
N SER A 30 5.40 42.66 -0.56
CA SER A 30 3.98 42.51 -0.33
C SER A 30 3.71 41.05 0.00
N ALA A 31 3.05 40.78 1.13
CA ALA A 31 2.62 39.44 1.52
C ALA A 31 1.82 38.86 0.34
N ALA A 32 2.39 37.85 -0.29
CA ALA A 32 1.72 37.10 -1.36
C ALA A 32 0.43 36.58 -0.74
N GLN A 33 -0.72 36.94 -1.34
CA GLN A 33 -1.98 36.29 -1.02
C GLN A 33 -1.77 34.77 -1.14
N PRO A 34 -2.20 33.97 -0.12
CA PRO A 34 -2.07 32.52 -0.21
C PRO A 34 -2.77 32.08 -1.50
N ALA A 35 -2.04 31.31 -2.32
CA ALA A 35 -2.62 30.69 -3.51
C ALA A 35 -3.87 29.91 -3.07
N PRO A 36 -4.98 29.93 -3.85
CA PRO A 36 -6.18 29.20 -3.49
C PRO A 36 -5.82 27.73 -3.28
N ALA A 37 -6.21 27.17 -2.13
CA ALA A 37 -5.95 25.77 -1.81
C ALA A 37 -6.45 24.89 -2.96
N THR A 38 -5.60 23.96 -3.41
CA THR A 38 -5.94 23.04 -4.48
C THR A 38 -7.14 22.20 -4.04
N ARG A 39 -8.29 22.34 -4.69
CA ARG A 39 -9.44 21.49 -4.43
C ARG A 39 -9.26 20.16 -5.11
N VAL A 40 -9.56 19.09 -4.39
CA VAL A 40 -9.35 17.71 -4.83
C VAL A 40 -10.68 16.95 -4.70
N SER A 41 -11.15 16.37 -5.79
CA SER A 41 -12.31 15.46 -5.78
C SER A 41 -11.91 14.07 -5.28
N MET A 42 -12.89 13.21 -4.97
CA MET A 42 -12.63 11.83 -4.57
C MET A 42 -11.89 11.04 -5.65
N ASP A 43 -12.28 11.20 -6.91
CA ASP A 43 -11.63 10.52 -8.05
C ASP A 43 -10.22 11.06 -8.31
N ASP A 44 -9.99 12.35 -8.12
CA ASP A 44 -8.64 12.92 -8.20
C ASP A 44 -7.73 12.35 -7.10
N ALA A 45 -8.23 12.22 -5.87
CA ALA A 45 -7.48 11.63 -4.77
C ALA A 45 -7.11 10.16 -5.07
N VAL A 46 -8.03 9.37 -5.61
CA VAL A 46 -7.77 8.00 -6.04
C VAL A 46 -6.73 7.95 -7.17
N ARG A 47 -6.88 8.79 -8.19
CA ARG A 47 -5.91 8.85 -9.31
C ARG A 47 -4.51 9.21 -8.82
N LEU A 48 -4.39 10.20 -7.93
CA LEU A 48 -3.13 10.60 -7.33
C LEU A 48 -2.54 9.47 -6.46
N ALA A 49 -3.36 8.77 -5.67
CA ALA A 49 -2.92 7.64 -4.87
C ALA A 49 -2.34 6.52 -5.75
N LEU A 50 -3.03 6.14 -6.82
CA LEU A 50 -2.55 5.13 -7.78
C LEU A 50 -1.24 5.53 -8.48
N ALA A 51 -1.00 6.83 -8.64
CA ALA A 51 0.21 7.37 -9.26
C ALA A 51 1.38 7.53 -8.30
N HIS A 52 1.14 7.91 -7.04
CA HIS A 52 2.20 8.37 -6.13
C HIS A 52 2.40 7.47 -4.91
N ASN A 53 1.48 6.54 -4.59
CA ASN A 53 1.65 5.68 -3.42
C ASN A 53 2.85 4.75 -3.57
N HIS A 54 3.83 4.89 -2.65
CA HIS A 54 5.07 4.11 -2.69
C HIS A 54 4.86 2.62 -2.42
N GLN A 55 3.90 2.26 -1.57
CA GLN A 55 3.60 0.86 -1.27
C GLN A 55 3.05 0.14 -2.51
N LEU A 56 2.12 0.78 -3.25
CA LEU A 56 1.60 0.22 -4.50
C LEU A 56 2.70 0.12 -5.57
N ARG A 57 3.56 1.13 -5.68
CA ARG A 57 4.73 1.08 -6.59
C ARG A 57 5.64 -0.09 -6.26
N ALA A 58 5.94 -0.32 -4.97
CA ALA A 58 6.75 -1.47 -4.54
C ALA A 58 6.09 -2.81 -4.89
N GLN A 59 4.76 -2.93 -4.73
CA GLN A 59 4.02 -4.13 -5.13
C GLN A 59 4.05 -4.37 -6.65
N ARG A 60 3.94 -3.32 -7.46
CA ARG A 60 4.08 -3.43 -8.92
C ARG A 60 5.49 -3.87 -9.32
N LEU A 61 6.52 -3.36 -8.65
CA LEU A 61 7.91 -3.79 -8.87
C LEU A 61 8.16 -5.26 -8.49
N ASN A 62 7.42 -5.84 -7.53
CA ASN A 62 7.49 -7.27 -7.26
C ASN A 62 7.01 -8.12 -8.46
N ALA A 63 6.02 -7.65 -9.21
CA ALA A 63 5.62 -8.31 -10.46
C ALA A 63 6.72 -8.18 -11.54
N ASP A 64 7.38 -7.03 -11.63
CA ASP A 64 8.51 -6.84 -12.56
C ASP A 64 9.72 -7.70 -12.18
N LEU A 65 10.00 -7.87 -10.88
CA LEU A 65 11.04 -8.82 -10.40
C LEU A 65 10.71 -10.25 -10.83
N SER A 66 9.48 -10.72 -10.62
CA SER A 66 9.05 -12.04 -11.07
C SER A 66 9.17 -12.19 -12.58
N LYS A 67 8.89 -11.15 -13.36
CA LYS A 67 9.05 -11.15 -14.81
C LYS A 67 10.52 -11.21 -15.23
N ALA A 68 11.43 -10.61 -14.48
CA ALA A 68 12.87 -10.76 -14.71
C ALA A 68 13.34 -12.22 -14.44
N ASP A 69 12.73 -12.90 -13.47
CA ASP A 69 13.02 -14.30 -13.18
C ASP A 69 12.60 -15.24 -14.33
N GLU A 70 11.62 -14.88 -15.17
CA GLU A 70 11.28 -15.62 -16.38
C GLU A 70 12.46 -15.67 -17.36
N ILE A 71 13.21 -14.56 -17.47
CA ILE A 71 14.42 -14.49 -18.31
C ILE A 71 15.43 -15.52 -17.81
N THR A 72 15.69 -15.53 -16.49
CA THR A 72 16.62 -16.48 -15.87
C THR A 72 16.15 -17.93 -16.04
N ALA A 73 14.85 -18.18 -15.85
CA ALA A 73 14.27 -19.51 -16.03
C ALA A 73 14.40 -20.05 -17.47
N ALA A 74 14.40 -19.14 -18.45
CA ALA A 74 14.52 -19.47 -19.87
C ALA A 74 15.96 -19.73 -20.32
N LEU A 75 16.98 -19.40 -19.53
CA LEU A 75 18.37 -19.58 -19.90
C LEU A 75 18.75 -21.08 -19.99
N LYS A 76 19.61 -21.39 -20.94
CA LYS A 76 20.29 -22.69 -21.02
C LYS A 76 21.54 -22.64 -20.15
N PRO A 77 22.02 -23.80 -19.63
CA PRO A 77 23.31 -23.88 -18.96
C PRO A 77 24.44 -23.34 -19.83
N ASN A 78 25.40 -22.66 -19.24
CA ASN A 78 26.59 -22.20 -19.94
C ASN A 78 27.58 -23.39 -20.15
N PRO A 79 28.37 -23.39 -21.24
CA PRO A 79 29.52 -24.23 -21.33
C PRO A 79 30.54 -23.92 -20.23
N VAL A 80 31.19 -24.94 -19.72
CA VAL A 80 32.21 -24.82 -18.66
C VAL A 80 33.55 -25.19 -19.25
N VAL A 81 34.53 -24.29 -19.17
CA VAL A 81 35.93 -24.60 -19.48
C VAL A 81 36.63 -24.92 -18.17
N THR A 82 37.26 -26.07 -18.10
CA THR A 82 38.06 -26.48 -16.95
C THR A 82 39.52 -26.63 -17.37
N SER A 83 40.42 -25.97 -16.64
CA SER A 83 41.87 -26.08 -16.82
C SER A 83 42.45 -26.70 -15.55
N THR A 84 43.07 -27.85 -15.69
CA THR A 84 43.71 -28.56 -14.57
C THR A 84 45.19 -28.74 -14.87
N ASN A 85 46.02 -28.11 -14.07
CA ASN A 85 47.48 -28.32 -14.11
C ASN A 85 47.85 -29.28 -13.00
N ALA A 86 48.41 -30.42 -13.37
CA ALA A 86 48.84 -31.42 -12.41
C ALA A 86 50.32 -31.25 -12.03
N SER A 87 50.57 -31.28 -10.74
CA SER A 87 51.84 -31.57 -10.07
C SER A 87 53.04 -30.68 -10.35
N PHE A 88 53.06 -29.52 -9.72
CA PHE A 88 54.34 -28.86 -9.46
C PHE A 88 55.01 -29.54 -8.25
N PRO A 89 56.26 -30.04 -8.38
CA PRO A 89 56.98 -30.74 -7.30
C PRO A 89 57.52 -29.73 -6.26
N VAL A 90 56.61 -28.97 -5.61
CA VAL A 90 56.96 -27.90 -4.64
C VAL A 90 57.75 -28.41 -3.43
N PHE A 91 57.61 -29.69 -3.11
CA PHE A 91 58.36 -30.35 -2.01
C PHE A 91 59.67 -31.01 -2.47
N SER A 92 60.07 -30.87 -3.73
CA SER A 92 61.31 -31.37 -4.30
C SER A 92 62.00 -30.27 -5.10
N PRO A 93 62.62 -29.28 -4.46
CA PRO A 93 63.18 -28.10 -5.14
C PRO A 93 64.24 -28.42 -6.18
N SER A 94 64.95 -29.56 -6.06
CA SER A 94 65.92 -30.02 -7.03
C SER A 94 65.28 -30.45 -8.34
N GLN A 95 63.99 -30.72 -8.39
CA GLN A 95 63.24 -31.06 -9.59
C GLN A 95 62.54 -29.85 -10.25
N LEU A 96 62.63 -28.69 -9.67
CA LEU A 96 62.11 -27.43 -10.23
C LEU A 96 63.05 -26.84 -11.29
N THR A 97 63.49 -27.64 -12.23
CA THR A 97 64.30 -27.20 -13.39
C THR A 97 63.37 -27.00 -14.61
N LEU A 98 63.67 -26.00 -15.45
CA LEU A 98 62.86 -25.69 -16.63
C LEU A 98 62.70 -26.96 -17.55
N SER A 99 63.70 -27.82 -17.65
CA SER A 99 63.61 -29.05 -18.42
C SER A 99 62.70 -30.10 -17.77
N ASN A 100 62.71 -30.24 -16.43
CA ASN A 100 61.85 -31.17 -15.72
C ASN A 100 60.38 -30.67 -15.71
N ILE A 101 60.19 -29.42 -15.56
CA ILE A 101 58.84 -28.79 -15.65
C ILE A 101 58.28 -29.00 -17.07
N SER A 102 59.05 -28.67 -18.10
CA SER A 102 58.65 -28.86 -19.52
C SER A 102 58.36 -30.29 -19.93
N ASN A 103 59.14 -31.24 -19.40
CA ASN A 103 59.05 -32.67 -19.79
C ASN A 103 58.05 -33.47 -18.95
N ASN A 104 57.73 -33.02 -17.72
CA ASN A 104 56.86 -33.74 -16.80
C ASN A 104 55.55 -32.96 -16.51
N GLN A 105 55.39 -31.76 -17.06
CA GLN A 105 54.15 -31.00 -16.91
C GLN A 105 53.01 -31.73 -17.61
N SER A 106 51.95 -32.00 -16.85
CA SER A 106 50.67 -32.44 -17.43
C SER A 106 49.63 -31.39 -17.19
N PHE A 107 48.85 -31.10 -18.18
CA PHE A 107 47.67 -30.27 -18.04
C PHE A 107 46.49 -30.85 -18.84
N VAL A 108 45.31 -30.62 -18.35
CA VAL A 108 44.07 -31.04 -18.97
C VAL A 108 43.19 -29.80 -19.15
N GLU A 109 42.82 -29.56 -20.38
CA GLU A 109 41.88 -28.52 -20.76
C GLU A 109 40.60 -29.20 -21.25
N SER A 110 39.47 -28.93 -20.61
CA SER A 110 38.21 -29.52 -21.04
C SER A 110 37.12 -28.46 -21.27
N LEU A 111 36.25 -28.76 -22.22
CA LEU A 111 35.02 -28.00 -22.51
C LEU A 111 33.82 -28.91 -22.28
N GLY A 112 33.12 -28.66 -21.19
CA GLY A 112 31.92 -29.39 -20.81
C GLY A 112 30.63 -28.61 -21.13
N TYR A 113 29.57 -29.34 -21.53
CA TYR A 113 28.24 -28.79 -21.70
C TYR A 113 27.18 -29.69 -21.09
N LEU A 114 26.29 -29.08 -20.27
CA LEU A 114 25.19 -29.76 -19.60
C LEU A 114 23.95 -29.81 -20.50
N PHE A 115 23.54 -31.01 -20.90
CA PHE A 115 22.31 -31.28 -21.64
C PHE A 115 21.17 -31.56 -20.65
N GLU A 116 20.27 -30.58 -20.46
CA GLU A 116 19.07 -30.78 -19.65
C GLU A 116 18.10 -31.73 -20.35
N ARG A 117 17.53 -32.67 -19.59
CA ARG A 117 16.58 -33.68 -20.08
C ARG A 117 15.27 -33.60 -19.30
N GLY A 118 14.20 -34.18 -19.84
CA GLY A 118 12.91 -34.28 -19.15
C GLY A 118 12.06 -33.00 -19.19
N GLY A 119 12.33 -32.09 -20.11
CA GLY A 119 11.56 -30.83 -20.23
C GLY A 119 11.71 -29.88 -19.05
N LYS A 120 12.88 -29.93 -18.35
CA LYS A 120 13.09 -29.11 -17.13
C LYS A 120 13.01 -27.62 -17.41
N ARG A 121 13.63 -27.18 -18.50
CA ARG A 121 13.65 -25.77 -18.89
C ARG A 121 12.22 -25.24 -19.14
N GLU A 122 11.44 -25.99 -19.92
CA GLU A 122 10.06 -25.64 -20.23
C GLU A 122 9.19 -25.57 -18.96
N LYS A 123 9.37 -26.53 -18.04
CA LYS A 123 8.67 -26.54 -16.75
C LYS A 123 9.13 -25.42 -15.83
N ARG A 124 10.42 -25.08 -15.82
CA ARG A 124 10.97 -23.96 -15.06
C ARG A 124 10.43 -22.62 -15.58
N VAL A 125 10.33 -22.43 -16.89
CA VAL A 125 9.72 -21.26 -17.52
C VAL A 125 8.24 -21.16 -17.15
N GLN A 126 7.48 -22.25 -17.19
CA GLN A 126 6.07 -22.26 -16.82
C GLN A 126 5.87 -21.82 -15.36
N VAL A 127 6.63 -22.39 -14.44
CA VAL A 127 6.60 -22.00 -13.00
C VAL A 127 6.91 -20.51 -12.83
N ALA A 128 7.90 -19.97 -13.55
CA ALA A 128 8.22 -18.55 -13.47
C ALA A 128 7.09 -17.68 -14.02
N GLN A 129 6.44 -18.06 -15.12
CA GLN A 129 5.28 -17.36 -15.68
C GLN A 129 4.07 -17.39 -14.74
N ASP A 130 3.78 -18.52 -14.11
CA ASP A 130 2.71 -18.63 -13.13
C ASP A 130 3.00 -17.78 -11.87
N THR A 131 4.27 -17.73 -11.45
CA THR A 131 4.72 -16.84 -10.35
C THR A 131 4.48 -15.38 -10.71
N THR A 132 4.84 -14.96 -11.92
CA THR A 132 4.56 -13.59 -12.41
C THR A 132 3.07 -13.29 -12.42
N MET A 133 2.24 -14.24 -12.87
CA MET A 133 0.78 -14.06 -12.92
C MET A 133 0.20 -13.87 -11.51
N VAL A 134 0.63 -14.65 -10.53
CA VAL A 134 0.21 -14.50 -9.13
C VAL A 134 0.66 -13.13 -8.58
N ALA A 135 1.90 -12.73 -8.84
CA ALA A 135 2.42 -11.43 -8.39
C ALA A 135 1.64 -10.24 -8.99
N VAL A 136 1.28 -10.29 -10.28
CA VAL A 136 0.45 -9.27 -10.94
C VAL A 136 -0.93 -9.19 -10.29
N ARG A 137 -1.59 -10.33 -10.02
CA ARG A 137 -2.92 -10.35 -9.38
C ARG A 137 -2.87 -9.83 -7.94
N SER A 138 -1.80 -10.13 -7.21
CA SER A 138 -1.57 -9.58 -5.86
C SER A 138 -1.35 -8.06 -5.89
N ALA A 139 -0.68 -7.54 -6.92
CA ALA A 139 -0.55 -6.10 -7.11
C ALA A 139 -1.89 -5.42 -7.43
N LEU A 140 -2.76 -6.05 -8.24
CA LEU A 140 -4.12 -5.57 -8.51
C LEU A 140 -5.00 -5.60 -7.25
N ASP A 141 -4.83 -6.59 -6.37
CA ASP A 141 -5.51 -6.60 -5.08
C ASP A 141 -5.05 -5.47 -4.16
N SER A 142 -3.75 -5.19 -4.13
CA SER A 142 -3.19 -4.05 -3.40
C SER A 142 -3.72 -2.71 -3.94
N GLU A 143 -3.92 -2.61 -5.25
CA GLU A 143 -4.53 -1.45 -5.90
C GLU A 143 -6.00 -1.27 -5.47
N ARG A 144 -6.79 -2.34 -5.48
CA ARG A 144 -8.18 -2.36 -5.01
C ARG A 144 -8.30 -1.88 -3.56
N GLN A 145 -7.44 -2.40 -2.69
CA GLN A 145 -7.40 -2.01 -1.27
C GLN A 145 -7.00 -0.53 -1.10
N LEU A 146 -6.02 -0.05 -1.85
CA LEU A 146 -5.60 1.35 -1.82
C LEU A 146 -6.71 2.31 -2.26
N VAL A 147 -7.47 1.95 -3.31
CA VAL A 147 -8.63 2.71 -3.77
C VAL A 147 -9.65 2.88 -2.64
N PHE A 148 -10.01 1.79 -1.97
CA PHE A 148 -10.93 1.84 -0.82
C PHE A 148 -10.37 2.70 0.32
N GLN A 149 -9.12 2.49 0.74
CA GLN A 149 -8.49 3.25 1.82
C GLN A 149 -8.44 4.74 1.51
N THR A 150 -8.20 5.10 0.25
CA THR A 150 -8.16 6.50 -0.19
C THR A 150 -9.55 7.13 -0.15
N ARG A 151 -10.57 6.44 -0.64
CA ARG A 151 -11.97 6.91 -0.61
C ARG A 151 -12.47 7.03 0.83
N GLN A 152 -12.18 6.06 1.69
CA GLN A 152 -12.50 6.11 3.12
C GLN A 152 -11.82 7.30 3.82
N ALA A 153 -10.53 7.53 3.55
CA ALA A 153 -9.81 8.68 4.10
C ALA A 153 -10.36 10.01 3.56
N PHE A 154 -10.81 10.06 2.31
CA PHE A 154 -11.47 11.23 1.73
C PHE A 154 -12.80 11.53 2.42
N ILE A 155 -13.65 10.53 2.64
CA ILE A 155 -14.91 10.65 3.38
C ILE A 155 -14.64 11.14 4.83
N ALA A 156 -13.57 10.65 5.46
CA ALA A 156 -13.17 11.12 6.79
C ALA A 156 -12.77 12.60 6.80
N VAL A 157 -12.13 13.11 5.73
CA VAL A 157 -11.86 14.56 5.59
C VAL A 157 -13.15 15.35 5.43
N LEU A 158 -14.11 14.88 4.61
CA LEU A 158 -15.43 15.51 4.46
C LEU A 158 -16.18 15.58 5.80
N LEU A 159 -16.17 14.48 6.56
CA LEU A 159 -16.79 14.42 7.88
C LEU A 159 -16.12 15.41 8.85
N ALA A 160 -14.80 15.42 8.92
CA ALA A 160 -14.06 16.31 9.82
C ALA A 160 -14.26 17.80 9.45
N LYS A 161 -14.28 18.13 8.15
CA LYS A 161 -14.60 19.48 7.66
C LYS A 161 -16.02 19.89 8.04
N SER A 162 -16.98 18.99 7.83
CA SER A 162 -18.38 19.22 8.18
C SER A 162 -18.57 19.39 9.69
N ALA A 163 -17.87 18.61 10.52
CA ALA A 163 -17.90 18.74 11.98
C ALA A 163 -17.26 20.05 12.47
N LEU A 164 -16.18 20.50 11.82
CA LEU A 164 -15.58 21.80 12.13
C LEU A 164 -16.53 22.94 11.83
N ASN A 165 -17.16 22.95 10.65
CA ASN A 165 -18.14 23.97 10.30
C ASN A 165 -19.30 24.01 11.32
N LEU A 166 -19.79 22.83 11.76
CA LEU A 166 -20.81 22.76 12.80
C LEU A 166 -20.33 23.38 14.12
N ALA A 167 -19.12 23.02 14.57
CA ALA A 167 -18.59 23.55 15.83
C ALA A 167 -18.35 25.06 15.79
N GLU A 168 -17.92 25.60 14.64
CA GLU A 168 -17.77 27.06 14.44
C GLU A 168 -19.11 27.79 14.44
N ASP A 169 -20.14 27.24 13.79
CA ASP A 169 -21.50 27.79 13.79
C ASP A 169 -22.11 27.74 15.18
N ASP A 170 -21.92 26.66 15.93
CA ASP A 170 -22.39 26.52 17.31
C ASP A 170 -21.71 27.54 18.24
N LEU A 171 -20.38 27.71 18.15
CA LEU A 171 -19.65 28.73 18.92
C LEU A 171 -20.14 30.13 18.60
N LYS A 172 -20.34 30.44 17.31
CA LYS A 172 -20.88 31.73 16.88
C LYS A 172 -22.28 31.99 17.44
N SER A 173 -23.18 31.01 17.37
CA SER A 173 -24.52 31.04 17.91
C SER A 173 -24.50 31.28 19.43
N PHE A 174 -23.70 30.50 20.15
CA PHE A 174 -23.57 30.60 21.60
C PHE A 174 -22.90 31.92 22.04
N THR A 175 -21.98 32.47 21.27
CA THR A 175 -21.41 33.81 21.55
C THR A 175 -22.49 34.88 21.58
N THR A 176 -23.48 34.79 20.68
CA THR A 176 -24.65 35.71 20.72
C THR A 176 -25.44 35.55 22.01
N VAL A 177 -25.63 34.33 22.52
CA VAL A 177 -26.29 34.08 23.83
C VAL A 177 -25.50 34.71 24.97
N VAL A 178 -24.15 34.57 24.95
CA VAL A 178 -23.27 35.21 25.95
C VAL A 178 -23.41 36.73 25.93
N ASP A 179 -23.42 37.35 24.77
CA ASP A 179 -23.50 38.81 24.64
C ASP A 179 -24.82 39.36 25.13
N VAL A 180 -25.95 38.72 24.80
CA VAL A 180 -27.27 39.08 25.33
C VAL A 180 -27.30 38.97 26.84
N ASN A 181 -26.78 37.91 27.42
CA ASN A 181 -26.76 37.70 28.85
C ASN A 181 -25.77 38.61 29.58
N ARG A 182 -24.70 39.05 28.93
CA ARG A 182 -23.82 40.10 29.48
C ARG A 182 -24.53 41.42 29.67
N GLU A 183 -25.38 41.82 28.72
CA GLU A 183 -26.19 43.04 28.87
C GLU A 183 -27.26 42.89 29.97
N ARG A 184 -27.91 41.72 30.07
CA ARG A 184 -28.86 41.44 31.18
C ARG A 184 -28.18 41.47 32.54
N PHE A 185 -26.96 40.93 32.66
CA PHE A 185 -26.17 41.03 33.89
C PHE A 185 -25.81 42.46 34.24
N ARG A 186 -25.40 43.27 33.25
CA ARG A 186 -25.11 44.70 33.45
C ARG A 186 -26.36 45.49 33.87
N ALA A 187 -27.53 45.12 33.39
CA ALA A 187 -28.81 45.71 33.76
C ALA A 187 -29.31 45.26 35.15
N GLY A 188 -28.70 44.22 35.75
CA GLY A 188 -29.12 43.64 37.01
C GLY A 188 -30.22 42.57 36.88
N ASP A 189 -30.56 42.17 35.65
CA ASP A 189 -31.65 41.22 35.37
C ASP A 189 -31.14 39.74 35.35
N LEU A 190 -29.84 39.53 35.58
CA LEU A 190 -29.23 38.20 35.64
C LEU A 190 -28.29 38.10 36.85
N ALA A 191 -28.37 37.00 37.60
CA ALA A 191 -27.49 36.75 38.72
C ALA A 191 -26.03 36.47 38.21
N GLU A 192 -25.02 36.95 38.97
CA GLU A 192 -23.61 36.76 38.64
C GLU A 192 -23.24 35.27 38.48
N ALA A 193 -23.76 34.39 39.34
CA ALA A 193 -23.51 32.96 39.28
C ALA A 193 -24.04 32.32 37.97
N ASP A 194 -25.14 32.81 37.41
CA ASP A 194 -25.70 32.30 36.18
C ASP A 194 -24.92 32.84 34.96
N PHE A 195 -24.48 34.09 35.02
CA PHE A 195 -23.61 34.64 33.98
C PHE A 195 -22.27 33.92 33.92
N MET A 196 -21.65 33.60 35.06
CA MET A 196 -20.42 32.80 35.13
C MET A 196 -20.60 31.40 34.49
N LYS A 197 -21.75 30.73 34.70
CA LYS A 197 -22.04 29.43 34.06
C LYS A 197 -22.10 29.57 32.54
N ILE A 198 -22.67 30.64 32.01
CA ILE A 198 -22.75 30.90 30.56
C ILE A 198 -21.34 31.12 29.99
N GLU A 199 -20.51 31.91 30.67
CA GLU A 199 -19.10 32.12 30.23
C GLU A 199 -18.27 30.83 30.28
N LEU A 200 -18.42 30.00 31.30
CA LEU A 200 -17.78 28.70 31.38
C LEU A 200 -18.26 27.74 30.29
N GLN A 201 -19.55 27.80 29.94
CA GLN A 201 -20.06 26.98 28.83
C GLN A 201 -19.47 27.40 27.47
N ARG A 202 -19.19 28.70 27.25
CA ARG A 202 -18.49 29.13 26.01
C ARG A 202 -17.14 28.50 25.85
N LEU A 203 -16.39 28.29 26.95
CA LEU A 203 -15.09 27.57 26.88
C LEU A 203 -15.23 26.15 26.29
N GLN A 204 -16.35 25.47 26.59
CA GLN A 204 -16.60 24.14 25.99
C GLN A 204 -16.76 24.22 24.47
N PHE A 205 -17.46 25.22 23.93
CA PHE A 205 -17.57 25.40 22.47
C PHE A 205 -16.23 25.76 21.82
N GLU A 206 -15.39 26.56 22.48
CA GLU A 206 -14.04 26.86 22.01
C GLU A 206 -13.15 25.59 21.97
N GLN A 207 -13.28 24.70 22.97
CA GLN A 207 -12.59 23.40 22.98
C GLN A 207 -13.11 22.49 21.88
N ASP A 208 -14.41 22.47 21.60
CA ASP A 208 -15.00 21.66 20.53
C ASP A 208 -14.48 22.11 19.15
N VAL A 209 -14.38 23.42 18.90
CA VAL A 209 -13.74 23.95 17.67
C VAL A 209 -12.28 23.52 17.57
N SER A 210 -11.50 23.66 18.65
CA SER A 210 -10.10 23.25 18.67
C SER A 210 -9.95 21.75 18.38
N SER A 211 -10.81 20.92 18.98
CA SER A 211 -10.83 19.47 18.76
C SER A 211 -11.18 19.12 17.32
N ALA A 212 -12.15 19.81 16.72
CA ALA A 212 -12.55 19.62 15.34
C ALA A 212 -11.45 20.05 14.35
N GLN A 213 -10.71 21.13 14.64
CA GLN A 213 -9.54 21.56 13.85
C GLN A 213 -8.43 20.49 13.85
N ILE A 214 -8.14 19.91 15.02
CA ILE A 214 -7.16 18.83 15.13
C ILE A 214 -7.64 17.60 14.34
N ALA A 215 -8.92 17.22 14.45
CA ALA A 215 -9.49 16.10 13.71
C ALA A 215 -9.39 16.30 12.19
N LEU A 216 -9.66 17.50 11.69
CA LEU A 216 -9.50 17.83 10.27
C LEU A 216 -8.03 17.74 9.83
N ALA A 217 -7.11 18.27 10.63
CA ALA A 217 -5.67 18.18 10.32
C ALA A 217 -5.19 16.72 10.26
N GLN A 218 -5.64 15.88 11.18
CA GLN A 218 -5.33 14.44 11.21
C GLN A 218 -5.93 13.72 9.99
N ALA A 219 -7.19 13.97 9.67
CA ALA A 219 -7.87 13.38 8.51
C ALA A 219 -7.15 13.75 7.19
N ARG A 220 -6.76 15.03 7.03
CA ARG A 220 -5.95 15.49 5.89
C ARG A 220 -4.61 14.78 5.82
N THR A 221 -3.93 14.59 6.93
CA THR A 221 -2.65 13.89 7.00
C THR A 221 -2.79 12.43 6.60
N ASN A 222 -3.86 11.74 7.05
CA ASN A 222 -4.14 10.35 6.68
C ASN A 222 -4.44 10.21 5.18
N LEU A 223 -5.19 11.13 4.59
CA LEU A 223 -5.42 11.13 3.15
C LEU A 223 -4.12 11.34 2.37
N ARG A 224 -3.26 12.28 2.82
CA ARG A 224 -1.94 12.50 2.21
C ARG A 224 -1.03 11.27 2.33
N GLN A 225 -1.12 10.50 3.39
CA GLN A 225 -0.37 9.24 3.54
C GLN A 225 -0.79 8.23 2.47
N ASN A 226 -2.09 8.08 2.20
CA ASN A 226 -2.58 7.16 1.17
C ASN A 226 -2.22 7.64 -0.24
N VAL A 227 -2.31 8.95 -0.49
CA VAL A 227 -1.96 9.55 -1.79
C VAL A 227 -0.44 9.56 -2.02
N GLY A 228 0.36 9.69 -0.97
CA GLY A 228 1.78 10.04 -1.04
C GLY A 228 1.97 11.53 -0.80
N PHE A 229 2.91 11.87 0.08
CA PHE A 229 3.12 13.26 0.53
C PHE A 229 3.54 14.22 -0.60
N GLU A 230 4.15 13.70 -1.67
CA GLU A 230 4.52 14.47 -2.85
C GLU A 230 3.34 14.75 -3.79
N GLY A 231 2.32 13.89 -3.75
CA GLY A 231 1.16 13.97 -4.65
C GLY A 231 0.12 14.99 -4.23
N LEU A 232 0.17 15.49 -2.97
CA LEU A 232 -0.86 16.37 -2.43
C LEU A 232 -0.25 17.42 -1.49
N ALA A 233 -0.52 18.71 -1.76
CA ALA A 233 -0.04 19.83 -0.94
C ALA A 233 -0.60 19.75 0.49
N PRO A 234 0.09 20.32 1.52
CA PRO A 234 -0.39 20.28 2.90
C PRO A 234 -1.70 21.02 3.14
N ASP A 235 -1.94 22.06 2.37
CA ASP A 235 -3.06 23.02 2.47
C ASP A 235 -4.20 22.73 1.50
N PHE A 236 -4.27 21.50 0.95
CA PHE A 236 -5.37 21.10 0.06
C PHE A 236 -6.72 21.17 0.75
N ASP A 237 -7.77 21.39 -0.01
CA ASP A 237 -9.16 21.23 0.42
C ASP A 237 -9.86 20.14 -0.41
N VAL A 238 -10.85 19.51 0.18
CA VAL A 238 -11.67 18.50 -0.49
C VAL A 238 -12.90 19.14 -1.11
N ASP A 239 -13.27 18.66 -2.30
CA ASP A 239 -14.49 19.05 -2.99
C ASP A 239 -15.54 17.96 -2.87
N GLY A 240 -16.76 18.35 -2.50
CA GLY A 240 -17.89 17.46 -2.28
C GLY A 240 -18.50 17.60 -0.90
N ASP A 241 -19.65 16.97 -0.74
CA ASP A 241 -20.44 16.96 0.48
C ASP A 241 -20.80 15.54 0.91
N LEU A 242 -21.16 15.37 2.19
CA LEU A 242 -21.73 14.12 2.68
C LEU A 242 -23.18 14.01 2.15
N THR A 243 -23.43 13.00 1.31
CA THR A 243 -24.73 12.83 0.66
C THR A 243 -25.30 11.45 0.90
N PHE A 244 -26.63 11.36 0.88
CA PHE A 244 -27.37 10.11 0.91
C PHE A 244 -28.12 9.91 -0.39
N THR A 245 -27.79 8.85 -1.14
CA THR A 245 -28.49 8.45 -2.35
C THR A 245 -28.87 6.98 -2.18
N PRO A 246 -30.15 6.63 -2.07
CA PRO A 246 -30.58 5.25 -1.93
C PRO A 246 -30.21 4.40 -3.14
N HIS A 247 -29.63 3.22 -2.93
CA HIS A 247 -29.30 2.27 -3.98
C HIS A 247 -29.96 0.92 -3.72
N ALA A 248 -30.50 0.30 -4.78
CA ALA A 248 -31.00 -1.07 -4.69
C ALA A 248 -29.84 -2.05 -4.91
N VAL A 249 -29.65 -2.96 -3.96
CA VAL A 249 -28.54 -3.93 -3.95
C VAL A 249 -29.12 -5.35 -4.00
N SER A 250 -28.58 -6.20 -4.90
CA SER A 250 -28.91 -7.63 -4.95
C SER A 250 -27.70 -8.44 -4.50
N VAL A 251 -27.82 -9.11 -3.36
CA VAL A 251 -26.74 -9.92 -2.78
C VAL A 251 -26.25 -10.99 -3.76
N ASP A 252 -27.17 -11.70 -4.42
CA ASP A 252 -26.81 -12.77 -5.37
C ASP A 252 -26.06 -12.25 -6.60
N ALA A 253 -26.37 -11.04 -7.07
CA ALA A 253 -25.64 -10.41 -8.16
C ALA A 253 -24.23 -10.02 -7.71
N LEU A 254 -24.11 -9.38 -6.54
CA LEU A 254 -22.82 -8.99 -5.97
C LEU A 254 -21.92 -10.19 -5.68
N MET A 255 -22.49 -11.31 -5.21
CA MET A 255 -21.71 -12.55 -4.97
C MET A 255 -21.16 -13.14 -6.27
N ARG A 256 -21.93 -13.16 -7.35
CA ARG A 256 -21.44 -13.62 -8.67
C ARG A 256 -20.33 -12.70 -9.18
N ASP A 257 -20.57 -11.40 -9.13
CA ASP A 257 -19.59 -10.39 -9.56
C ASP A 257 -18.29 -10.48 -8.78
N ALA A 258 -18.36 -10.68 -7.47
CA ALA A 258 -17.19 -10.82 -6.62
C ALA A 258 -16.36 -12.08 -6.94
N GLN A 259 -17.01 -13.20 -7.24
CA GLN A 259 -16.31 -14.43 -7.64
C GLN A 259 -15.57 -14.29 -8.97
N GLU A 260 -16.03 -13.41 -9.86
CA GLU A 260 -15.41 -13.17 -11.16
C GLU A 260 -14.39 -12.03 -11.16
N ALA A 261 -14.59 -11.00 -10.34
CA ALA A 261 -13.82 -9.76 -10.42
C ALA A 261 -12.69 -9.62 -9.39
N ARG A 262 -12.73 -10.37 -8.30
CA ARG A 262 -11.78 -10.18 -7.19
C ARG A 262 -10.36 -10.67 -7.51
N PRO A 263 -9.35 -9.78 -7.47
CA PRO A 263 -7.97 -10.14 -7.79
C PRO A 263 -7.33 -11.09 -6.77
N ASP A 264 -7.69 -11.02 -5.48
CA ASP A 264 -7.19 -11.91 -4.42
C ASP A 264 -7.66 -13.36 -4.64
N LEU A 265 -8.91 -13.57 -5.03
CA LEU A 265 -9.40 -14.90 -5.40
C LEU A 265 -8.70 -15.42 -6.66
N MET A 266 -8.52 -14.55 -7.67
CA MET A 266 -7.77 -14.92 -8.88
C MET A 266 -6.31 -15.24 -8.58
N ALA A 267 -5.68 -14.57 -7.60
CA ALA A 267 -4.33 -14.87 -7.13
C ALA A 267 -4.27 -16.23 -6.44
N ALA A 268 -5.26 -16.57 -5.60
CA ALA A 268 -5.35 -17.87 -4.95
C ALA A 268 -5.52 -19.01 -5.97
N GLN A 269 -6.38 -18.84 -6.99
CA GLN A 269 -6.52 -19.77 -8.11
C GLN A 269 -5.21 -19.91 -8.90
N GLY A 270 -4.52 -18.81 -9.15
CA GLY A 270 -3.20 -18.81 -9.78
C GLY A 270 -2.16 -19.56 -8.95
N SER A 271 -2.24 -19.48 -7.62
CA SER A 271 -1.35 -20.19 -6.71
C SER A 271 -1.55 -21.70 -6.74
N VAL A 272 -2.76 -22.20 -6.96
CA VAL A 272 -3.01 -23.63 -7.19
C VAL A 272 -2.30 -24.10 -8.47
N LYS A 273 -2.46 -23.35 -9.56
CA LYS A 273 -1.80 -23.63 -10.83
C LYS A 273 -0.27 -23.61 -10.71
N LEU A 274 0.29 -22.62 -10.03
CA LEU A 274 1.71 -22.52 -9.71
C LEU A 274 2.22 -23.75 -8.93
N ALA A 275 1.45 -24.21 -7.93
CA ALA A 275 1.80 -25.39 -7.16
C ALA A 275 1.77 -26.68 -8.01
N GLU A 276 0.80 -26.82 -8.90
CA GLU A 276 0.71 -27.94 -9.85
C GLU A 276 1.91 -27.96 -10.82
N ASP A 277 2.26 -26.82 -11.40
CA ASP A 277 3.42 -26.75 -12.32
C ASP A 277 4.76 -26.89 -11.59
N THR A 278 4.84 -26.45 -10.34
CA THR A 278 5.98 -26.72 -9.46
C THR A 278 6.12 -28.23 -9.18
N ALA A 279 5.01 -28.93 -8.95
CA ALA A 279 5.03 -30.38 -8.80
C ALA A 279 5.43 -31.09 -10.09
N ALA A 280 4.99 -30.59 -11.25
CA ALA A 280 5.41 -31.09 -12.55
C ALA A 280 6.90 -30.88 -12.80
N LEU A 281 7.46 -29.74 -12.39
CA LEU A 281 8.89 -29.46 -12.42
C LEU A 281 9.66 -30.43 -11.51
N ALA A 282 9.18 -30.66 -10.29
CA ALA A 282 9.79 -31.61 -9.35
C ALA A 282 9.84 -33.06 -9.93
N ILE A 283 8.80 -33.46 -10.65
CA ILE A 283 8.74 -34.74 -11.38
C ILE A 283 9.75 -34.73 -12.53
N SER A 284 9.87 -33.66 -13.31
CA SER A 284 10.80 -33.54 -14.43
C SER A 284 12.26 -33.61 -13.95
N ASN A 285 12.56 -33.18 -12.75
CA ASN A 285 13.89 -33.22 -12.14
C ASN A 285 14.39 -34.65 -11.83
N ARG A 286 13.50 -35.66 -11.90
CA ARG A 286 13.93 -37.08 -11.90
C ARG A 286 14.80 -37.43 -13.09
N ALA A 287 14.55 -36.81 -14.24
CA ALA A 287 15.38 -37.02 -15.43
C ALA A 287 16.76 -36.40 -15.19
N ARG A 288 17.82 -37.21 -15.12
CA ARG A 288 19.16 -36.68 -14.89
C ARG A 288 19.68 -36.00 -16.16
N ALA A 289 20.36 -34.88 -15.97
CA ALA A 289 21.06 -34.21 -17.04
C ALA A 289 22.29 -35.03 -17.44
N VAL A 290 22.78 -34.84 -18.66
CA VAL A 290 24.00 -35.47 -19.17
C VAL A 290 24.99 -34.36 -19.47
N THR A 291 26.18 -34.41 -18.90
CA THR A 291 27.29 -33.54 -19.30
C THR A 291 28.11 -34.25 -20.39
N GLY A 292 28.21 -33.63 -21.54
CA GLY A 292 29.18 -34.02 -22.56
C GLY A 292 30.44 -33.18 -22.43
N GLU A 293 31.60 -33.78 -22.62
CA GLU A 293 32.90 -33.15 -22.44
C GLU A 293 33.86 -33.50 -23.58
N VAL A 294 34.59 -32.51 -24.06
CA VAL A 294 35.74 -32.66 -24.94
C VAL A 294 36.95 -32.21 -24.16
N GLU A 295 37.98 -33.05 -24.14
CA GLU A 295 39.16 -32.85 -23.31
C GLU A 295 40.42 -32.90 -24.20
N TYR A 296 41.31 -31.94 -23.99
CA TYR A 296 42.68 -32.00 -24.51
C TYR A 296 43.62 -32.24 -23.32
N ASP A 297 44.37 -33.34 -23.38
CA ASP A 297 45.34 -33.67 -22.35
C ASP A 297 46.76 -33.62 -22.92
N ARG A 298 47.68 -33.14 -22.10
CA ARG A 298 49.10 -33.20 -22.35
C ARG A 298 49.78 -33.87 -21.16
N ALA A 299 50.49 -34.97 -21.44
CA ALA A 299 51.28 -35.67 -20.45
C ALA A 299 52.74 -35.74 -20.93
N GLY A 300 53.54 -34.76 -20.48
CA GLY A 300 54.94 -34.63 -21.00
C GLY A 300 54.97 -34.31 -22.50
N PRO A 301 55.59 -35.16 -23.34
CA PRO A 301 55.63 -34.92 -24.77
C PRO A 301 54.41 -35.44 -25.55
N LEU A 302 53.48 -36.12 -24.87
CA LEU A 302 52.30 -36.72 -25.53
C LEU A 302 51.13 -35.74 -25.44
N ASN A 303 50.39 -35.63 -26.54
CA ASN A 303 49.17 -34.87 -26.62
C ASN A 303 48.01 -35.81 -26.94
N GLY A 304 46.91 -35.70 -26.18
CA GLY A 304 45.71 -36.51 -26.37
C GLY A 304 44.48 -35.66 -26.62
N LEU A 305 43.47 -36.19 -27.27
CA LEU A 305 42.13 -35.64 -27.36
C LEU A 305 41.14 -36.71 -26.88
N GLY A 306 40.41 -36.39 -25.84
CA GLY A 306 39.41 -37.23 -25.23
C GLY A 306 37.99 -36.69 -25.44
N VAL A 307 37.01 -37.59 -25.39
CA VAL A 307 35.60 -37.28 -25.30
C VAL A 307 35.02 -38.06 -24.12
N GLY A 308 34.28 -37.34 -23.28
CA GLY A 308 33.65 -37.91 -22.08
C GLY A 308 32.17 -37.58 -21.98
N PHE A 309 31.49 -38.35 -21.18
CA PHE A 309 30.17 -37.99 -20.70
C PHE A 309 30.02 -38.41 -19.24
N SER A 310 29.23 -37.59 -18.50
CA SER A 310 28.92 -37.82 -17.09
C SER A 310 27.43 -37.76 -16.90
N ILE A 311 26.88 -38.67 -16.09
CA ILE A 311 25.48 -38.74 -15.70
C ILE A 311 25.35 -39.25 -14.27
N ASP A 312 24.56 -38.55 -13.46
CA ASP A 312 24.24 -39.01 -12.10
C ASP A 312 23.32 -40.22 -12.15
N LEU A 313 23.68 -41.30 -11.44
CA LEU A 313 22.87 -42.51 -11.36
C LEU A 313 21.92 -42.41 -10.15
N PRO A 314 20.60 -42.45 -10.35
CA PRO A 314 19.62 -42.19 -9.29
C PRO A 314 19.32 -43.45 -8.44
N PHE A 315 20.34 -44.01 -7.79
CA PHE A 315 20.12 -45.17 -6.92
C PHE A 315 19.37 -44.86 -5.65
N HIS A 316 19.76 -43.79 -4.94
CA HIS A 316 19.19 -43.40 -3.66
C HIS A 316 18.29 -42.19 -3.77
N ASP A 317 18.74 -41.13 -4.43
CA ASP A 317 17.99 -39.92 -4.66
C ASP A 317 17.33 -39.91 -6.05
N ARG A 318 16.00 -39.99 -6.06
CA ARG A 318 15.13 -39.90 -7.23
C ARG A 318 14.23 -38.66 -7.17
N ASN A 319 14.63 -37.69 -6.39
CA ASN A 319 13.84 -36.49 -6.08
C ASN A 319 12.48 -36.79 -5.36
N GLN A 320 12.39 -37.97 -4.70
CA GLN A 320 11.16 -38.44 -4.10
C GLN A 320 10.68 -37.54 -2.96
N GLY A 321 11.60 -36.95 -2.19
CA GLY A 321 11.27 -36.03 -1.08
C GLY A 321 10.62 -34.74 -1.60
N ASN A 322 11.24 -34.10 -2.60
CA ASN A 322 10.70 -32.89 -3.20
C ASN A 322 9.37 -33.14 -3.94
N ILE A 323 9.22 -34.28 -4.62
CA ILE A 323 7.95 -34.68 -5.23
C ILE A 323 6.86 -34.87 -4.18
N ALA A 324 7.17 -35.50 -3.04
CA ALA A 324 6.22 -35.64 -1.94
C ALA A 324 5.82 -34.25 -1.34
N GLN A 325 6.80 -33.39 -1.13
CA GLN A 325 6.59 -32.02 -0.65
C GLN A 325 5.69 -31.21 -1.58
N THR A 326 5.98 -31.18 -2.88
CA THR A 326 5.18 -30.42 -3.85
C THR A 326 3.77 -30.95 -4.00
N LYS A 327 3.54 -32.26 -3.86
CA LYS A 327 2.18 -32.83 -3.81
C LYS A 327 1.38 -32.37 -2.60
N VAL A 328 2.04 -32.17 -1.45
CA VAL A 328 1.40 -31.58 -0.27
C VAL A 328 1.12 -30.10 -0.49
N ALA A 329 2.05 -29.37 -1.13
CA ALA A 329 1.89 -27.95 -1.47
C ALA A 329 0.68 -27.72 -2.41
N VAL A 330 0.42 -28.61 -3.38
CA VAL A 330 -0.80 -28.53 -4.21
C VAL A 330 -2.05 -28.60 -3.34
N ARG A 331 -2.13 -29.59 -2.44
CA ARG A 331 -3.29 -29.70 -1.54
C ARG A 331 -3.46 -28.49 -0.64
N GLN A 332 -2.34 -27.96 -0.12
CA GLN A 332 -2.35 -26.74 0.68
C GLN A 332 -2.88 -25.54 -0.11
N ALA A 333 -2.42 -25.37 -1.36
CA ALA A 333 -2.88 -24.30 -2.23
C ALA A 333 -4.40 -24.42 -2.56
N THR A 334 -4.89 -25.64 -2.75
CA THR A 334 -6.33 -25.90 -2.95
C THR A 334 -7.17 -25.50 -1.73
N GLU A 335 -6.71 -25.82 -0.52
CA GLU A 335 -7.41 -25.42 0.71
C GLU A 335 -7.37 -23.89 0.90
N LEU A 336 -6.27 -23.23 0.56
CA LEU A 336 -6.16 -21.77 0.61
C LEU A 336 -7.08 -21.10 -0.42
N GLU A 337 -7.26 -21.69 -1.61
CA GLU A 337 -8.24 -21.21 -2.60
C GLU A 337 -9.67 -21.35 -2.06
N ALA A 338 -10.02 -22.48 -1.46
CA ALA A 338 -11.33 -22.69 -0.84
C ALA A 338 -11.58 -21.67 0.31
N GLN A 339 -10.55 -21.40 1.11
CA GLN A 339 -10.59 -20.35 2.13
C GLN A 339 -10.83 -18.97 1.50
N ALA A 340 -10.12 -18.61 0.42
CA ALA A 340 -10.30 -17.34 -0.27
C ALA A 340 -11.74 -17.17 -0.79
N ARG A 341 -12.36 -18.22 -1.34
CA ARG A 341 -13.78 -18.21 -1.72
C ARG A 341 -14.69 -17.91 -0.54
N THR A 342 -14.42 -18.53 0.61
CA THR A 342 -15.21 -18.29 1.83
C THR A 342 -15.07 -16.84 2.30
N VAL A 343 -13.86 -16.27 2.24
CA VAL A 343 -13.60 -14.86 2.56
C VAL A 343 -14.39 -13.93 1.63
N VAL A 344 -14.41 -14.21 0.31
CA VAL A 344 -15.19 -13.43 -0.65
C VAL A 344 -16.69 -13.39 -0.28
N LEU A 345 -17.27 -14.56 0.02
CA LEU A 345 -18.68 -14.63 0.41
C LEU A 345 -18.95 -13.88 1.73
N THR A 346 -18.07 -14.02 2.70
CA THR A 346 -18.17 -13.34 3.99
C THR A 346 -18.08 -11.82 3.82
N ASP A 347 -17.11 -11.34 3.05
CA ASP A 347 -16.92 -9.92 2.81
C ASP A 347 -18.12 -9.27 2.14
N VAL A 348 -18.69 -9.92 1.11
CA VAL A 348 -19.90 -9.42 0.42
C VAL A 348 -21.09 -9.39 1.37
N THR A 349 -21.31 -10.46 2.14
CA THR A 349 -22.42 -10.51 3.11
C THR A 349 -22.28 -9.38 4.15
N ASN A 350 -21.11 -9.27 4.78
CA ASN A 350 -20.86 -8.23 5.78
C ASN A 350 -21.01 -6.82 5.20
N ALA A 351 -20.50 -6.57 3.98
CA ALA A 351 -20.62 -5.28 3.33
C ALA A 351 -22.09 -4.89 3.08
N VAL A 352 -22.90 -5.83 2.64
CA VAL A 352 -24.35 -5.62 2.41
C VAL A 352 -25.09 -5.38 3.73
N ASP A 353 -24.77 -6.13 4.78
CA ASP A 353 -25.40 -5.95 6.09
C ASP A 353 -25.08 -4.57 6.68
N VAL A 354 -23.82 -4.13 6.59
CA VAL A 354 -23.39 -2.79 7.01
C VAL A 354 -24.09 -1.71 6.18
N PHE A 355 -24.20 -1.89 4.87
CA PHE A 355 -24.89 -0.97 3.97
C PHE A 355 -26.37 -0.82 4.36
N HIS A 356 -27.10 -1.91 4.51
CA HIS A 356 -28.51 -1.87 4.91
C HIS A 356 -28.70 -1.25 6.30
N SER A 357 -27.83 -1.58 7.25
CA SER A 357 -27.88 -0.96 8.58
C SER A 357 -27.66 0.56 8.52
N SER A 358 -26.66 1.01 7.76
CA SER A 358 -26.36 2.44 7.57
C SER A 358 -27.51 3.18 6.88
N GLU A 359 -28.13 2.56 5.87
CA GLU A 359 -29.31 3.09 5.18
C GLU A 359 -30.51 3.23 6.13
N GLN A 360 -30.76 2.24 6.98
CA GLN A 360 -31.82 2.29 7.97
C GLN A 360 -31.64 3.42 8.99
N VAL A 361 -30.41 3.62 9.47
CA VAL A 361 -30.07 4.72 10.38
C VAL A 361 -30.37 6.07 9.73
N LEU A 362 -29.98 6.28 8.47
CA LEU A 362 -30.26 7.53 7.77
C LEU A 362 -31.75 7.77 7.57
N LYS A 363 -32.52 6.74 7.22
CA LYS A 363 -33.98 6.84 7.10
C LYS A 363 -34.65 7.28 8.41
N LEU A 364 -34.09 6.90 9.58
CA LEU A 364 -34.56 7.42 10.87
C LEU A 364 -34.35 8.93 10.97
N PHE A 365 -33.17 9.44 10.62
CA PHE A 365 -32.95 10.89 10.64
C PHE A 365 -33.89 11.63 9.67
N GLU A 366 -34.08 11.11 8.45
CA GLU A 366 -35.02 11.68 7.47
C GLU A 366 -36.48 11.64 7.92
N SER A 367 -36.86 10.69 8.79
CA SER A 367 -38.22 10.63 9.37
C SER A 367 -38.58 11.77 10.30
N GLY A 368 -37.67 12.75 10.44
CA GLY A 368 -37.91 14.01 11.13
C GLY A 368 -37.23 14.19 12.50
N TYR A 369 -36.36 13.27 12.91
CA TYR A 369 -35.64 13.40 14.19
C TYR A 369 -34.76 14.65 14.22
N LEU A 370 -34.03 14.94 13.13
CA LEU A 370 -33.20 16.13 13.03
C LEU A 370 -34.05 17.43 13.10
N ALA A 371 -35.15 17.44 12.35
CA ALA A 371 -36.09 18.57 12.36
C ALA A 371 -36.69 18.83 13.76
N ARG A 372 -37.04 17.77 14.51
CA ARG A 372 -37.55 17.89 15.88
C ARG A 372 -36.51 18.41 16.85
N ALA A 373 -35.25 17.95 16.73
CA ALA A 373 -34.14 18.44 17.55
C ALA A 373 -33.95 19.96 17.32
N ARG A 374 -33.99 20.42 16.07
CA ARG A 374 -33.91 21.82 15.70
C ARG A 374 -35.08 22.62 16.28
N GLN A 375 -36.30 22.14 16.08
CA GLN A 375 -37.50 22.78 16.61
C GLN A 375 -37.46 22.88 18.14
N SER A 376 -36.96 21.85 18.84
CA SER A 376 -36.80 21.87 20.30
C SER A 376 -35.85 22.99 20.73
N LEU A 377 -34.73 23.16 20.04
CA LEU A 377 -33.79 24.24 20.29
C LEU A 377 -34.41 25.61 20.03
N ASP A 378 -35.09 25.77 18.89
CA ASP A 378 -35.74 27.03 18.53
C ASP A 378 -36.80 27.46 19.60
N ILE A 379 -37.59 26.49 20.08
CA ILE A 379 -38.57 26.72 21.17
C ILE A 379 -37.86 27.12 22.48
N ALA A 380 -36.83 26.35 22.89
CA ALA A 380 -36.11 26.64 24.13
C ALA A 380 -35.42 28.02 24.07
N THR A 381 -34.86 28.37 22.93
CA THR A 381 -34.24 29.69 22.68
C THR A 381 -35.28 30.82 22.82
N TYR A 382 -36.43 30.66 22.17
CA TYR A 382 -37.51 31.67 22.23
C TYR A 382 -38.05 31.86 23.65
N VAL A 383 -38.33 30.78 24.38
CA VAL A 383 -38.85 30.80 25.75
C VAL A 383 -37.83 31.39 26.72
N TYR A 384 -36.55 31.08 26.56
CA TYR A 384 -35.44 31.65 27.34
C TYR A 384 -35.27 33.16 27.10
N GLN A 385 -35.30 33.60 25.83
CA GLN A 385 -35.22 35.03 25.48
C GLN A 385 -36.39 35.82 26.00
N GLY A 386 -37.59 35.22 26.04
CA GLY A 386 -38.79 35.83 26.63
C GLY A 386 -38.81 35.86 28.16
N GLY A 387 -37.78 35.35 28.83
CA GLY A 387 -37.67 35.33 30.30
C GLY A 387 -38.54 34.27 31.00
N ASN A 388 -39.19 33.38 30.25
CA ASN A 388 -40.07 32.31 30.75
C ASN A 388 -39.41 30.94 30.82
N GLY A 389 -38.16 30.79 30.35
CA GLY A 389 -37.41 29.56 30.36
C GLY A 389 -36.17 29.61 31.26
N THR A 390 -35.70 28.47 31.68
CA THR A 390 -34.43 28.37 32.42
C THR A 390 -33.21 28.28 31.48
N LEU A 391 -32.06 28.74 31.94
CA LEU A 391 -30.81 28.55 31.23
C LEU A 391 -30.52 27.06 31.01
N LEU A 392 -30.86 26.20 31.97
CA LEU A 392 -30.65 24.76 31.91
C LEU A 392 -31.42 24.13 30.74
N ASP A 393 -32.68 24.51 30.54
CA ASP A 393 -33.50 24.00 29.42
C ASP A 393 -32.92 24.40 28.07
N LEU A 394 -32.43 25.65 27.94
CA LEU A 394 -31.74 26.09 26.73
C LEU A 394 -30.46 25.27 26.45
N LEU A 395 -29.60 25.10 27.45
CA LEU A 395 -28.34 24.37 27.30
C LEU A 395 -28.57 22.87 26.99
N ASP A 396 -29.62 22.27 27.56
CA ASP A 396 -29.97 20.87 27.28
C ASP A 396 -30.54 20.71 25.86
N ALA A 397 -31.37 21.61 25.39
CA ALA A 397 -31.88 21.62 24.03
C ALA A 397 -30.76 21.84 23.01
N GLU A 398 -29.81 22.73 23.28
CA GLU A 398 -28.65 23.00 22.44
C GLU A 398 -27.72 21.80 22.38
N ARG A 399 -27.41 21.16 23.49
CA ARG A 399 -26.63 19.92 23.54
C ARG A 399 -27.32 18.81 22.75
N THR A 400 -28.63 18.63 22.89
CA THR A 400 -29.41 17.61 22.18
C THR A 400 -29.37 17.84 20.67
N TYR A 401 -29.58 19.07 20.22
CA TYR A 401 -29.50 19.42 18.80
C TYR A 401 -28.12 19.13 18.24
N ARG A 402 -27.06 19.64 18.87
CA ARG A 402 -25.68 19.48 18.46
C ARG A 402 -25.25 18.00 18.35
N THR A 403 -25.59 17.19 19.37
CA THR A 403 -25.29 15.76 19.36
C THR A 403 -26.06 15.03 18.25
N THR A 404 -27.31 15.42 18.00
CA THR A 404 -28.12 14.84 16.91
C THR A 404 -27.59 15.21 15.53
N GLU A 405 -27.20 16.46 15.33
CA GLU A 405 -26.61 16.95 14.06
C GLU A 405 -25.28 16.28 13.77
N LEU A 406 -24.41 16.13 14.77
CA LEU A 406 -23.13 15.41 14.61
C LEU A 406 -23.37 13.93 14.30
N ALA A 407 -24.31 13.28 14.98
CA ALA A 407 -24.68 11.88 14.73
C ALA A 407 -25.24 11.69 13.30
N TYR A 408 -26.01 12.63 12.79
CA TYR A 408 -26.49 12.62 11.40
C TYR A 408 -25.32 12.67 10.39
N ARG A 409 -24.35 13.59 10.61
CA ARG A 409 -23.16 13.71 9.74
C ARG A 409 -22.31 12.44 9.77
N GLN A 410 -22.15 11.84 10.96
CA GLN A 410 -21.47 10.57 11.13
C GLN A 410 -22.21 9.42 10.41
N ALA A 411 -23.54 9.42 10.46
CA ALA A 411 -24.33 8.42 9.73
C ALA A 411 -24.20 8.58 8.21
N LEU A 412 -24.15 9.80 7.67
CA LEU A 412 -23.88 10.06 6.26
C LEU A 412 -22.51 9.53 5.84
N ALA A 413 -21.46 9.81 6.62
CA ALA A 413 -20.12 9.32 6.34
C ALA A 413 -20.03 7.78 6.44
N ALA A 414 -20.72 7.18 7.42
CA ALA A 414 -20.81 5.73 7.56
C ALA A 414 -21.50 5.08 6.35
N TYR A 415 -22.59 5.68 5.86
CA TYR A 415 -23.29 5.23 4.67
C TYR A 415 -22.39 5.30 3.42
N MET A 416 -21.77 6.44 3.16
CA MET A 416 -20.83 6.60 2.02
C MET A 416 -19.68 5.58 2.11
N THR A 417 -19.15 5.35 3.31
CA THR A 417 -18.11 4.33 3.52
C THR A 417 -18.63 2.93 3.25
N SER A 418 -19.88 2.61 3.61
CA SER A 418 -20.50 1.30 3.35
C SER A 418 -20.72 1.03 1.86
N VAL A 419 -21.01 2.07 1.07
CA VAL A 419 -21.05 2.00 -0.40
C VAL A 419 -19.69 1.58 -0.96
N GLU A 420 -18.62 2.24 -0.50
CA GLU A 420 -17.25 1.91 -0.93
C GLU A 420 -16.82 0.52 -0.43
N GLN A 421 -17.35 0.06 0.70
CA GLN A 421 -17.09 -1.28 1.20
C GLN A 421 -17.72 -2.36 0.33
N ILE A 422 -18.91 -2.11 -0.26
CA ILE A 422 -19.49 -2.99 -1.28
C ILE A 422 -18.59 -3.03 -2.53
N ASN A 423 -18.15 -1.88 -3.03
CA ASN A 423 -17.24 -1.80 -4.18
C ASN A 423 -15.93 -2.58 -3.92
N LEU A 424 -15.36 -2.46 -2.71
CA LEU A 424 -14.21 -3.24 -2.27
C LEU A 424 -14.52 -4.74 -2.24
N ALA A 425 -15.63 -5.15 -1.63
CA ALA A 425 -15.99 -6.56 -1.46
C ALA A 425 -16.25 -7.27 -2.79
N VAL A 426 -16.78 -6.55 -3.77
CA VAL A 426 -17.03 -7.07 -5.13
C VAL A 426 -15.76 -7.06 -5.99
N GLY A 427 -14.82 -6.15 -5.72
CA GLY A 427 -13.58 -6.04 -6.51
C GLY A 427 -13.66 -5.08 -7.70
N ARG A 428 -14.81 -4.43 -7.91
CA ARG A 428 -15.03 -3.39 -8.93
C ARG A 428 -16.07 -2.39 -8.43
N GLN A 429 -16.12 -1.22 -9.06
CA GLN A 429 -17.16 -0.25 -8.76
C GLN A 429 -18.51 -0.76 -9.33
N VAL A 430 -19.46 -1.06 -8.44
CA VAL A 430 -20.81 -1.51 -8.75
C VAL A 430 -21.87 -0.50 -8.32
N ILE A 431 -21.51 0.35 -7.36
CA ILE A 431 -22.30 1.51 -6.93
C ILE A 431 -21.47 2.75 -7.24
N PRO A 432 -22.04 3.74 -7.94
CA PRO A 432 -21.33 4.96 -8.34
C PRO A 432 -20.96 5.86 -7.15
#